data_c5a91bfa3087b95c2aa114105527cb07
#
_entry.id   c5a91bfa3087b95c2aa114105527cb07
#
_cell.length_a   1.000
_cell.length_b   1.000
_cell.length_c   1.000
_cell.angle_alpha   90.00
_cell.angle_beta   90.00
_cell.angle_gamma   90.00
#
_symmetry.space_group_name_H-M   'P 1'
#
loop_
_entity.id
_entity.type
_entity.pdbx_description
1 polymer ?
#
loop_
_entity_poly.entity_id
_entity_poly.type
_entity_poly.pdbx_seq_one_letter_code
_entity_poly.pdbx_strand_id
1 'polypeptide(L)' 'MSPALALSSRIGLMGGGQLGRMFILAARSMGYRVNVFVPEADSPAGQVADEVTTSDYLDEKAVRAFAQSVDVLTFEFENI' A
#
# COMPACT_ATOMS: atom_id res chain seq x y z
N MET A 1 -9.03 5.41 -23.56
CA MET A 1 -8.27 4.63 -22.84
C MET A 1 -8.52 4.87 -21.45
N SER A 2 -8.56 4.04 -20.82
CA SER A 2 -8.69 4.29 -19.54
C SER A 2 -7.58 3.77 -18.93
N PRO A 3 -6.61 4.34 -18.88
CA PRO A 3 -5.75 3.82 -18.00
C PRO A 3 -6.32 4.05 -16.74
N ALA A 4 -6.52 3.04 -16.19
CA ALA A 4 -6.95 3.08 -14.89
C ALA A 4 -6.09 3.98 -14.07
N LEU A 5 -4.81 4.03 -14.31
CA LEU A 5 -3.91 4.82 -13.50
C LEU A 5 -2.94 5.61 -14.36
N ALA A 6 -2.73 6.85 -13.99
CA ALA A 6 -1.66 7.62 -14.59
C ALA A 6 -0.34 7.26 -13.92
N LEU A 7 0.77 7.52 -14.58
CA LEU A 7 2.07 7.38 -13.95
C LEU A 7 2.10 8.29 -12.73
N SER A 8 2.78 7.87 -11.72
CA SER A 8 2.87 8.53 -10.42
C SER A 8 1.55 8.53 -9.64
N SER A 9 0.56 7.76 -10.08
CA SER A 9 -0.60 7.50 -9.24
C SER A 9 -0.16 6.81 -7.96
N ARG A 10 -0.97 6.97 -6.93
CA ARG A 10 -0.64 6.44 -5.62
C ARG A 10 -1.48 5.21 -5.36
N ILE A 11 -0.82 4.10 -5.13
CA ILE A 11 -1.48 2.83 -4.84
C ILE A 11 -1.39 2.59 -3.35
N GLY A 12 -2.52 2.28 -2.72
CA GLY A 12 -2.54 1.91 -1.31
C GLY A 12 -2.53 0.41 -1.18
N LEU A 13 -1.63 -0.13 -0.37
CA LEU A 13 -1.54 -1.55 -0.12
C LEU A 13 -1.81 -1.82 1.34
N MET A 14 -2.79 -2.66 1.64
CA MET A 14 -3.06 -3.11 2.99
C MET A 14 -2.40 -4.47 3.17
N GLY A 15 -1.39 -4.51 4.00
CA GLY A 15 -0.60 -5.71 4.21
C GLY A 15 0.87 -5.43 4.07
N GLY A 16 1.71 -6.12 4.83
CA GLY A 16 3.11 -5.80 4.92
C GLY A 16 4.08 -6.94 4.68
N GLY A 17 3.62 -8.09 4.20
CA GLY A 17 4.48 -9.25 4.03
C GLY A 17 5.38 -9.18 2.81
N GLN A 18 6.02 -10.32 2.51
CA GLN A 18 6.97 -10.37 1.41
C GLN A 18 6.31 -10.21 0.05
N LEU A 19 5.09 -10.72 -0.12
CA LEU A 19 4.40 -10.52 -1.39
C LEU A 19 4.10 -9.03 -1.60
N GLY A 20 3.74 -8.34 -0.53
CA GLY A 20 3.53 -6.90 -0.60
C GLY A 20 4.81 -6.17 -0.97
N ARG A 21 5.94 -6.58 -0.38
CA ARG A 21 7.22 -5.99 -0.72
C ARG A 21 7.54 -6.17 -2.21
N MET A 22 7.32 -7.38 -2.73
CA MET A 22 7.57 -7.64 -4.15
C MET A 22 6.67 -6.80 -5.04
N PHE A 23 5.41 -6.67 -4.65
CA PHE A 23 4.47 -5.84 -5.40
C PHE A 23 4.95 -4.38 -5.43
N ILE A 24 5.38 -3.85 -4.29
CA ILE A 24 5.82 -2.47 -4.21
C ILE A 24 7.02 -2.21 -5.09
N LEU A 25 8.01 -3.12 -5.06
CA LEU A 25 9.19 -2.96 -5.87
C LEU A 25 8.84 -2.94 -7.35
N ALA A 26 7.93 -3.83 -7.77
CA ALA A 26 7.51 -3.86 -9.16
C ALA A 26 6.74 -2.60 -9.55
N ALA A 27 5.82 -2.16 -8.69
CA ALA A 27 5.00 -0.98 -8.99
C ALA A 27 5.87 0.27 -9.06
N ARG A 28 6.80 0.43 -8.13
CA ARG A 28 7.67 1.59 -8.12
C ARG A 28 8.60 1.61 -9.33
N SER A 29 9.02 0.44 -9.79
CA SER A 29 9.86 0.38 -10.99
C SER A 29 9.11 0.83 -12.24
N MET A 30 7.76 0.82 -12.17
CA MET A 30 6.93 1.29 -13.27
C MET A 30 6.49 2.74 -13.09
N GLY A 31 6.97 3.41 -12.05
CA GLY A 31 6.68 4.82 -11.86
C GLY A 31 5.55 5.13 -10.90
N TYR A 32 4.91 4.11 -10.32
CA TYR A 32 3.84 4.35 -9.36
C TYR A 32 4.41 4.62 -7.97
N ARG A 33 3.62 5.30 -7.15
CA ARG A 33 3.92 5.45 -5.74
C ARG A 33 3.07 4.48 -4.95
N VAL A 34 3.63 3.90 -3.90
CA VAL A 34 2.90 2.92 -3.09
C VAL A 34 2.98 3.31 -1.63
N ASN A 35 1.81 3.46 -1.02
CA ASN A 35 1.70 3.66 0.41
C ASN A 35 1.19 2.37 1.03
N VAL A 36 1.65 2.06 2.23
CA VAL A 36 1.29 0.82 2.89
C VAL A 36 0.58 1.10 4.20
N PHE A 37 -0.40 0.27 4.52
CA PHE A 37 -1.10 0.33 5.80
C PHE A 37 -0.85 -1.01 6.50
N VAL A 38 -0.18 -0.98 7.64
CA VAL A 38 0.17 -2.19 8.38
C VAL A 38 0.09 -1.92 9.88
N PRO A 39 -0.20 -2.94 10.68
CA PRO A 39 -0.20 -2.74 12.13
C PRO A 39 1.20 -2.68 12.74
N GLU A 40 2.20 -3.22 12.05
CA GLU A 40 3.56 -3.21 12.57
C GLU A 40 4.36 -2.05 12.02
N ALA A 41 5.20 -1.45 12.83
CA ALA A 41 6.03 -0.35 12.38
C ALA A 41 7.16 -0.82 11.46
N ASP A 42 7.56 -2.07 11.56
CA ASP A 42 8.69 -2.58 10.78
C ASP A 42 8.23 -3.81 10.00
N SER A 43 7.81 -3.63 8.78
CA SER A 43 7.34 -4.74 7.95
C SER A 43 8.15 -4.79 6.66
N PRO A 44 8.23 -5.98 6.01
CA PRO A 44 8.96 -6.08 4.74
C PRO A 44 8.46 -5.09 3.69
N ALA A 45 7.14 -4.95 3.55
CA ALA A 45 6.60 -4.00 2.59
C ALA A 45 6.86 -2.56 3.00
N GLY A 46 6.77 -2.27 4.28
CA GLY A 46 6.99 -0.92 4.77
C GLY A 46 8.39 -0.42 4.51
N GLN A 47 9.37 -1.32 4.43
CA GLN A 47 10.75 -0.93 4.20
C GLN A 47 10.97 -0.34 2.82
N VAL A 48 10.12 -0.64 1.86
CA VAL A 48 10.28 -0.19 0.49
C VAL A 48 9.15 0.71 0.00
N ALA A 49 8.17 1.00 0.84
CA ALA A 49 7.03 1.83 0.47
C ALA A 49 7.42 3.31 0.46
N ASP A 50 6.68 4.11 -0.29
CA ASP A 50 6.87 5.55 -0.27
C ASP A 50 6.40 6.16 1.04
N GLU A 51 5.30 5.64 1.59
CA GLU A 51 4.79 6.06 2.90
C GLU A 51 4.22 4.87 3.62
N VAL A 52 4.29 4.90 4.94
CA VAL A 52 3.75 3.83 5.77
C VAL A 52 2.80 4.43 6.78
N THR A 53 1.59 3.88 6.85
CA THR A 53 0.65 4.18 7.91
C THR A 53 0.61 2.98 8.85
N THR A 54 0.94 3.19 10.11
CA THR A 54 0.94 2.11 11.08
C THR A 54 -0.29 2.25 11.95
N SER A 55 -1.22 1.32 11.81
CA SER A 55 -2.45 1.31 12.59
C SER A 55 -3.10 -0.05 12.50
N ASP A 56 -4.03 -0.33 13.41
CA ASP A 56 -4.76 -1.59 13.41
C ASP A 56 -5.71 -1.63 12.22
N TYR A 57 -5.83 -2.78 11.58
CA TYR A 57 -6.77 -2.94 10.48
C TYR A 57 -8.22 -2.72 10.92
N LEU A 58 -8.51 -2.84 12.21
CA LEU A 58 -9.86 -2.61 12.71
C LEU A 58 -10.13 -1.14 13.03
N ASP A 59 -9.15 -0.27 12.89
CA ASP A 59 -9.33 1.14 13.13
C ASP A 59 -9.99 1.76 11.89
N GLU A 60 -11.31 1.87 11.91
CA GLU A 60 -12.07 2.34 10.75
C GLU A 60 -11.69 3.73 10.30
N LYS A 61 -11.38 4.62 11.25
CA LYS A 61 -11.00 5.98 10.88
C LYS A 61 -9.68 5.98 10.12
N ALA A 62 -8.71 5.21 10.62
CA ALA A 62 -7.41 5.14 9.97
C ALA A 62 -7.50 4.49 8.61
N VAL A 63 -8.28 3.42 8.49
CA VAL A 63 -8.47 2.74 7.21
C VAL A 63 -9.14 3.67 6.20
N ARG A 64 -10.17 4.39 6.64
CA ARG A 64 -10.87 5.31 5.74
C ARG A 64 -9.96 6.45 5.28
N ALA A 65 -9.18 7.02 6.19
CA ALA A 65 -8.25 8.08 5.83
C ALA A 65 -7.22 7.57 4.86
N PHE A 66 -6.72 6.35 5.08
CA PHE A 66 -5.74 5.76 4.18
C PHE A 66 -6.34 5.56 2.78
N ALA A 67 -7.55 5.00 2.72
CA ALA A 67 -8.20 4.75 1.43
C ALA A 67 -8.43 6.04 0.66
N GLN A 68 -8.72 7.14 1.36
CA GLN A 68 -8.94 8.42 0.71
C GLN A 68 -7.64 9.08 0.25
N SER A 69 -6.51 8.63 0.74
CA SER A 69 -5.22 9.22 0.41
C SER A 69 -4.58 8.60 -0.83
N VAL A 70 -5.18 7.57 -1.39
CA VAL A 70 -4.59 6.86 -2.53
C VAL A 70 -5.59 6.81 -3.68
N ASP A 71 -5.08 6.56 -4.88
CA ASP A 71 -5.91 6.51 -6.07
C ASP A 71 -6.58 5.14 -6.23
N VAL A 72 -5.91 4.10 -5.76
CA VAL A 72 -6.48 2.76 -5.82
C VAL A 72 -6.01 2.01 -4.58
N LEU A 73 -6.86 1.14 -4.06
CA LEU A 73 -6.55 0.37 -2.87
C LEU A 73 -6.49 -1.10 -3.21
N THR A 74 -5.47 -1.79 -2.77
CA THR A 74 -5.36 -3.21 -2.97
C THR A 74 -4.94 -3.88 -1.65
N PHE A 75 -5.03 -5.18 -1.60
CA PHE A 75 -4.79 -5.94 -0.39
C PHE A 75 -3.78 -7.04 -0.66
N GLU A 76 -2.98 -7.31 0.35
CA GLU A 76 -2.06 -8.42 0.30
C GLU A 76 -2.51 -9.39 1.38
N PHE A 77 -2.86 -10.60 1.00
CA PHE A 77 -3.49 -11.55 1.91
C PHE A 77 -2.62 -12.75 2.19
N GLU A 78 -1.37 -12.52 2.33
CA GLU A 78 -0.43 -13.61 2.47
C GLU A 78 -0.78 -14.50 3.65
N ASN A 79 -1.26 -13.95 4.72
CA ASN A 79 -1.54 -14.70 5.91
C ASN A 79 -2.66 -14.12 6.73
N ILE A 80 -3.78 -13.91 6.15
CA ILE A 80 -4.89 -13.33 6.88
C ILE A 80 -5.98 -14.35 7.06
#